data_083cdce2ec6711a7077ab075f97d0aeb
#
_entry.id   083cdce2ec6711a7077ab075f97d0aeb
#
_cell.length_a   1.000
_cell.length_b   1.000
_cell.length_c   1.000
_cell.angle_alpha   90.00
_cell.angle_beta   90.00
_cell.angle_gamma   90.00
#
_symmetry.space_group_name_H-M   'P 1'
#
loop_
_entity.id
_entity.type
_entity.pdbx_description
1 polymer ?
#
loop_
_entity_poly.entity_id
_entity_poly.type
_entity_poly.pdbx_seq_one_letter_code
_entity_poly.pdbx_strand_id
1 'polypeptide(L)'
;MAEQTPTIEYNTKNMELANGEPLARVHSIESFGSVDGPGIRFIVFLKGCTMRCRYCHNPDTWDSKSKKLMTADELLAKAVRFKSYWGTKGGITVSGGEALLQIDFLIEFFKKAKAQGINTCLDTSAQPFRRTGAFFEKFEELMKYTDLLLFDIKHIDSDEHKKLTGWTNDNILDCARYLSEIGKPIWIRHVLVPTITDSDEYLH
;
A
#
# COMPACT_ATOMS: atom_id res chain seq x y z
N MET A 1 0.13 5.40 -42.27
CA MET A 1 0.56 6.48 -41.37
C MET A 1 0.84 5.81 -40.03
N ALA A 2 2.10 5.79 -39.59
CA ALA A 2 2.45 5.21 -38.29
C ALA A 2 1.96 6.15 -37.21
N GLU A 3 1.09 5.66 -36.30
CA GLU A 3 0.70 6.38 -35.11
C GLU A 3 1.96 6.60 -34.25
N GLN A 4 2.34 7.86 -34.10
CA GLN A 4 3.41 8.25 -33.19
C GLN A 4 2.90 8.03 -31.76
N THR A 5 3.46 7.02 -31.08
CA THR A 5 3.27 6.85 -29.66
C THR A 5 3.74 8.13 -28.96
N PRO A 6 2.91 8.81 -28.14
CA PRO A 6 3.34 10.03 -27.49
C PRO A 6 4.53 9.73 -26.56
N THR A 7 5.59 10.51 -26.72
CA THR A 7 6.76 10.43 -25.83
C THR A 7 6.34 10.95 -24.46
N ILE A 8 6.29 10.06 -23.48
CA ILE A 8 5.93 10.42 -22.09
C ILE A 8 7.16 11.07 -21.44
N GLU A 9 7.07 12.36 -21.16
CA GLU A 9 8.09 13.08 -20.40
C GLU A 9 7.84 12.89 -18.88
N TYR A 10 8.87 12.40 -18.18
CA TYR A 10 8.81 12.13 -16.74
C TYR A 10 9.54 13.24 -15.96
N ASN A 11 8.87 13.82 -14.97
CA ASN A 11 9.53 14.62 -13.94
C ASN A 11 10.09 13.70 -12.85
N THR A 12 11.35 13.32 -12.96
CA THR A 12 12.00 12.36 -12.06
C THR A 12 12.18 12.89 -10.63
N LYS A 13 12.07 14.20 -10.39
CA LYS A 13 12.18 14.78 -9.03
C LYS A 13 10.93 14.52 -8.20
N ASN A 14 9.74 14.66 -8.80
CA ASN A 14 8.46 14.52 -8.11
C ASN A 14 7.76 13.21 -8.43
N MET A 15 8.29 12.38 -9.30
CA MET A 15 7.65 11.14 -9.78
C MET A 15 6.26 11.38 -10.37
N GLU A 16 6.18 12.39 -11.22
CA GLU A 16 4.96 12.83 -11.89
C GLU A 16 5.18 12.91 -13.40
N LEU A 17 4.12 12.81 -14.16
CA LEU A 17 4.12 13.21 -15.59
C LEU A 17 4.22 14.73 -15.72
N ALA A 18 4.51 15.22 -16.93
CA ALA A 18 4.56 16.65 -17.22
C ALA A 18 3.24 17.39 -16.91
N ASN A 19 2.10 16.68 -16.89
CA ASN A 19 0.79 17.20 -16.51
C ASN A 19 0.52 17.16 -14.99
N GLY A 20 1.48 16.75 -14.16
CA GLY A 20 1.34 16.63 -12.70
C GLY A 20 0.69 15.33 -12.22
N GLU A 21 0.41 14.36 -13.10
CA GLU A 21 -0.14 13.06 -12.70
C GLU A 21 0.93 12.22 -11.97
N PRO A 22 0.63 11.69 -10.74
CA PRO A 22 1.60 10.92 -9.98
C PRO A 22 1.87 9.54 -10.60
N LEU A 23 3.13 9.11 -10.56
CA LEU A 23 3.59 7.83 -11.07
C LEU A 23 3.86 6.82 -9.96
N ALA A 24 3.42 5.59 -10.16
CA ALA A 24 3.79 4.46 -9.31
C ALA A 24 5.21 3.98 -9.62
N ARG A 25 6.03 3.81 -8.60
CA ARG A 25 7.23 2.98 -8.66
C ARG A 25 6.84 1.53 -8.40
N VAL A 26 6.57 0.79 -9.46
CA VAL A 26 6.10 -0.59 -9.35
C VAL A 26 7.28 -1.55 -9.21
N HIS A 27 7.21 -2.46 -8.23
CA HIS A 27 8.06 -3.63 -8.13
C HIS A 27 7.53 -4.75 -9.04
N SER A 28 6.34 -5.25 -8.71
CA SER A 28 5.71 -6.37 -9.40
C SER A 28 4.18 -6.26 -9.37
N ILE A 29 3.53 -7.12 -10.13
CA ILE A 29 2.08 -7.24 -10.19
C ILE A 29 1.73 -8.72 -10.09
N GLU A 30 0.74 -9.04 -9.26
CA GLU A 30 0.13 -10.36 -9.14
C GLU A 30 -1.34 -10.27 -9.56
N SER A 31 -1.77 -11.13 -10.49
CA SER A 31 -3.13 -11.05 -11.06
C SER A 31 -4.19 -11.85 -10.31
N PHE A 32 -3.77 -12.81 -9.48
CA PHE A 32 -4.65 -13.79 -8.81
C PHE A 32 -4.28 -13.99 -7.34
N GLY A 33 -3.99 -12.90 -6.61
CA GLY A 33 -3.74 -12.97 -5.17
C GLY A 33 -4.97 -13.44 -4.41
N SER A 34 -4.80 -14.38 -3.50
CA SER A 34 -5.87 -14.96 -2.69
C SER A 34 -5.71 -14.72 -1.19
N VAL A 35 -4.58 -14.12 -0.77
CA VAL A 35 -4.23 -13.90 0.64
C VAL A 35 -4.09 -12.41 1.01
N ASP A 36 -4.21 -11.53 0.03
CA ASP A 36 -3.99 -10.09 0.19
C ASP A 36 -5.31 -9.31 0.21
N GLY A 37 -6.27 -9.83 0.96
CA GLY A 37 -7.62 -9.28 1.13
C GLY A 37 -8.71 -10.25 0.70
N PRO A 38 -9.99 -9.85 0.75
CA PRO A 38 -11.11 -10.72 0.46
C PRO A 38 -11.23 -11.02 -1.04
N GLY A 39 -11.55 -12.29 -1.36
CA GLY A 39 -11.72 -12.74 -2.74
C GLY A 39 -10.42 -12.83 -3.54
N ILE A 40 -10.54 -12.92 -4.86
CA ILE A 40 -9.37 -12.87 -5.76
C ILE A 40 -9.04 -11.42 -6.05
N ARG A 41 -7.76 -11.07 -6.01
CA ARG A 41 -7.33 -9.69 -6.13
C ARG A 41 -6.23 -9.50 -7.16
N PHE A 42 -6.27 -8.35 -7.82
CA PHE A 42 -5.14 -7.85 -8.58
C PHE A 42 -4.26 -7.03 -7.62
N ILE A 43 -3.03 -7.48 -7.43
CA ILE A 43 -2.13 -6.88 -6.45
C ILE A 43 -1.03 -6.09 -7.16
N VAL A 44 -0.80 -4.87 -6.71
CA VAL A 44 0.32 -4.03 -7.14
C VAL A 44 1.30 -3.89 -5.98
N PHE A 45 2.50 -4.41 -6.15
CA PHE A 45 3.59 -4.24 -5.18
C PHE A 45 4.42 -3.02 -5.56
N LEU A 46 4.49 -2.04 -4.66
CA LEU A 46 5.23 -0.80 -4.85
C LEU A 46 6.65 -0.91 -4.27
N LYS A 47 7.57 -0.11 -4.79
CA LYS A 47 8.93 0.05 -4.26
C LYS A 47 9.01 1.20 -3.26
N GLY A 48 9.97 1.08 -2.34
CA GLY A 48 10.24 2.00 -1.26
C GLY A 48 9.70 1.49 0.08
N CYS A 49 10.58 1.34 1.06
CA CYS A 49 10.23 1.07 2.45
C CYS A 49 11.30 1.66 3.36
N THR A 50 10.89 2.35 4.42
CA THR A 50 11.81 2.89 5.42
C THR A 50 12.16 1.88 6.50
N MET A 51 11.28 0.88 6.72
CA MET A 51 11.53 -0.18 7.68
C MET A 51 12.55 -1.19 7.16
N ARG A 52 13.21 -1.89 8.12
CA ARG A 52 14.20 -2.94 7.83
C ARG A 52 13.86 -4.19 8.64
N CYS A 53 12.62 -4.68 8.44
CA CYS A 53 12.11 -5.85 9.16
C CYS A 53 13.03 -7.06 8.95
N ARG A 54 13.47 -7.67 10.04
CA ARG A 54 14.41 -8.81 10.02
C ARG A 54 13.86 -10.04 9.29
N TYR A 55 12.53 -10.15 9.17
CA TYR A 55 11.84 -11.22 8.45
C TYR A 55 11.21 -10.76 7.12
N CYS A 56 11.69 -9.67 6.54
CA CYS A 56 11.10 -9.15 5.30
C CYS A 56 11.18 -10.18 4.17
N HIS A 57 10.04 -10.47 3.52
CA HIS A 57 9.98 -11.36 2.36
C HIS A 57 10.49 -10.71 1.08
N ASN A 58 10.37 -9.38 0.98
CA ASN A 58 10.66 -8.61 -0.24
C ASN A 58 11.69 -7.50 0.03
N PRO A 59 12.91 -7.82 0.47
CA PRO A 59 13.92 -6.80 0.78
C PRO A 59 14.35 -5.99 -0.45
N ASP A 60 14.14 -6.49 -1.65
CA ASP A 60 14.34 -5.80 -2.92
C ASP A 60 13.32 -4.68 -3.19
N THR A 61 12.26 -4.58 -2.38
CA THR A 61 11.35 -3.42 -2.39
C THR A 61 11.81 -2.26 -1.52
N TRP A 62 12.84 -2.43 -0.70
CA TRP A 62 13.29 -1.39 0.25
C TRP A 62 13.76 -0.12 -0.44
N ASP A 63 14.48 -0.28 -1.52
CA ASP A 63 14.95 0.84 -2.32
C ASP A 63 13.77 1.44 -3.12
N SER A 64 13.78 2.75 -3.29
CA SER A 64 12.73 3.47 -4.03
C SER A 64 13.01 3.54 -5.54
N LYS A 65 14.15 3.03 -6.02
CA LYS A 65 14.47 3.04 -7.45
C LYS A 65 13.64 1.99 -8.17
N SER A 66 12.95 2.39 -9.21
CA SER A 66 12.22 1.48 -10.09
C SER A 66 12.44 1.88 -11.55
N LYS A 67 12.66 0.88 -12.39
CA LYS A 67 12.62 1.04 -13.85
C LYS A 67 11.19 0.92 -14.39
N LYS A 68 10.26 0.48 -13.56
CA LYS A 68 8.85 0.26 -13.93
C LYS A 68 8.00 1.36 -13.30
N LEU A 69 7.94 2.48 -14.00
CA LEU A 69 7.04 3.59 -13.67
C LEU A 69 5.74 3.39 -14.41
N MET A 70 4.61 3.58 -13.73
CA MET A 70 3.28 3.38 -14.31
C MET A 70 2.30 4.42 -13.79
N THR A 71 1.40 4.86 -14.66
CA THR A 71 0.26 5.71 -14.30
C THR A 71 -0.85 4.88 -13.64
N ALA A 72 -1.78 5.57 -12.98
CA ALA A 72 -2.98 4.96 -12.45
C ALA A 72 -3.83 4.32 -13.56
N ASP A 73 -3.93 4.96 -14.72
CA ASP A 73 -4.69 4.44 -15.86
C ASP A 73 -4.07 3.19 -16.46
N GLU A 74 -2.76 3.14 -16.63
CA GLU A 74 -2.06 1.94 -17.10
C GLU A 74 -2.26 0.74 -16.17
N LEU A 75 -2.20 0.96 -14.86
CA LEU A 75 -2.42 -0.10 -13.87
C LEU A 75 -3.88 -0.53 -13.84
N LEU A 76 -4.81 0.42 -13.92
CA LEU A 76 -6.24 0.12 -13.96
C LEU A 76 -6.62 -0.66 -15.21
N ALA A 77 -6.10 -0.27 -16.37
CA ALA A 77 -6.31 -1.00 -17.64
C ALA A 77 -5.79 -2.44 -17.58
N LYS A 78 -4.69 -2.69 -16.85
CA LYS A 78 -4.21 -4.05 -16.60
C LYS A 78 -5.13 -4.80 -15.64
N ALA A 79 -5.55 -4.18 -14.54
CA ALA A 79 -6.35 -4.79 -13.50
C ALA A 79 -7.74 -5.23 -14.02
N VAL A 80 -8.43 -4.39 -14.77
CA VAL A 80 -9.80 -4.66 -15.25
C VAL A 80 -9.87 -5.88 -16.18
N ARG A 81 -8.78 -6.29 -16.80
CA ARG A 81 -8.70 -7.53 -17.61
C ARG A 81 -9.00 -8.78 -16.79
N PHE A 82 -8.84 -8.71 -15.47
CA PHE A 82 -9.06 -9.80 -14.53
C PHE A 82 -10.34 -9.64 -13.72
N LYS A 83 -11.15 -8.60 -14.00
CA LYS A 83 -12.35 -8.26 -13.21
C LYS A 83 -13.36 -9.42 -13.12
N SER A 84 -13.48 -10.25 -14.15
CA SER A 84 -14.37 -11.43 -14.16
C SER A 84 -14.01 -12.50 -13.12
N TYR A 85 -12.76 -12.51 -12.64
CA TYR A 85 -12.30 -13.48 -11.63
C TYR A 85 -12.48 -13.00 -10.19
N TRP A 86 -12.80 -11.72 -9.97
CA TRP A 86 -12.88 -11.14 -8.62
C TRP A 86 -14.14 -11.54 -7.85
N GLY A 87 -15.17 -12.04 -8.55
CA GLY A 87 -16.46 -12.32 -7.93
C GLY A 87 -17.04 -11.07 -7.27
N THR A 88 -17.74 -11.25 -6.16
CA THR A 88 -18.41 -10.16 -5.42
C THR A 88 -17.52 -9.50 -4.35
N LYS A 89 -16.41 -10.14 -3.96
CA LYS A 89 -15.56 -9.69 -2.84
C LYS A 89 -14.17 -9.24 -3.27
N GLY A 90 -13.72 -9.65 -4.44
CA GLY A 90 -12.38 -9.32 -4.93
C GLY A 90 -12.25 -7.89 -5.45
N GLY A 91 -11.07 -7.54 -5.93
CA GLY A 91 -10.79 -6.20 -6.43
C GLY A 91 -9.29 -5.93 -6.58
N ILE A 92 -8.85 -4.74 -6.19
CA ILE A 92 -7.46 -4.32 -6.27
C ILE A 92 -6.87 -4.21 -4.86
N THR A 93 -5.65 -4.72 -4.67
CA THR A 93 -4.82 -4.45 -3.48
C THR A 93 -3.55 -3.74 -3.90
N VAL A 94 -3.16 -2.72 -3.16
CA VAL A 94 -1.83 -2.12 -3.26
C VAL A 94 -1.04 -2.44 -2.01
N SER A 95 0.13 -3.02 -2.21
CA SER A 95 1.08 -3.50 -1.21
C SER A 95 2.51 -3.13 -1.61
N GLY A 96 3.52 -3.87 -1.15
CA GLY A 96 4.90 -3.76 -1.61
C GLY A 96 5.90 -3.60 -0.48
N GLY A 97 6.72 -2.53 -0.54
CA GLY A 97 7.49 -2.07 0.59
C GLY A 97 6.58 -1.42 1.63
N GLU A 98 6.45 -0.09 1.59
CA GLU A 98 5.41 0.66 2.31
C GLU A 98 4.65 1.53 1.31
N ALA A 99 3.42 1.13 1.00
CA ALA A 99 2.61 1.75 -0.04
C ALA A 99 2.33 3.25 0.24
N LEU A 100 2.16 3.63 1.50
CA LEU A 100 1.89 5.03 1.91
C LEU A 100 3.03 6.00 1.57
N LEU A 101 4.23 5.52 1.24
CA LEU A 101 5.30 6.38 0.71
C LEU A 101 4.98 6.94 -0.69
N GLN A 102 3.95 6.41 -1.34
CA GLN A 102 3.47 6.86 -2.64
C GLN A 102 2.00 7.30 -2.56
N ILE A 103 1.65 8.06 -1.51
CA ILE A 103 0.26 8.40 -1.16
C ILE A 103 -0.46 9.17 -2.26
N ASP A 104 0.20 10.06 -3.00
CA ASP A 104 -0.41 10.81 -4.11
C ASP A 104 -0.85 9.87 -5.23
N PHE A 105 -0.03 8.89 -5.56
CA PHE A 105 -0.39 7.85 -6.51
C PHE A 105 -1.57 6.99 -6.00
N LEU A 106 -1.55 6.60 -4.71
CA LEU A 106 -2.62 5.79 -4.12
C LEU A 106 -3.98 6.49 -4.21
N ILE A 107 -4.03 7.79 -3.91
CA ILE A 107 -5.26 8.59 -4.00
C ILE A 107 -5.82 8.55 -5.43
N GLU A 108 -4.99 8.84 -6.41
CA GLU A 108 -5.42 8.87 -7.81
C GLU A 108 -5.87 7.48 -8.29
N PHE A 109 -5.10 6.44 -7.97
CA PHE A 109 -5.40 5.07 -8.39
C PHE A 109 -6.69 4.53 -7.75
N PHE A 110 -6.85 4.73 -6.43
CA PHE A 110 -8.05 4.26 -5.74
C PHE A 110 -9.30 5.06 -6.11
N LYS A 111 -9.17 6.37 -6.32
CA LYS A 111 -10.25 7.21 -6.82
C LYS A 111 -10.75 6.72 -8.18
N LYS A 112 -9.85 6.46 -9.13
CA LYS A 112 -10.19 5.90 -10.45
C LYS A 112 -10.78 4.49 -10.36
N ALA A 113 -10.27 3.64 -9.47
CA ALA A 113 -10.81 2.31 -9.22
C ALA A 113 -12.25 2.37 -8.65
N LYS A 114 -12.48 3.24 -7.67
CA LYS A 114 -13.81 3.45 -7.07
C LYS A 114 -14.82 3.99 -8.08
N ALA A 115 -14.41 4.87 -9.00
CA ALA A 115 -15.27 5.37 -10.07
C ALA A 115 -15.77 4.25 -11.01
N GLN A 116 -15.05 3.11 -11.07
CA GLN A 116 -15.45 1.90 -11.83
C GLN A 116 -16.12 0.82 -10.95
N GLY A 117 -16.49 1.15 -9.72
CA GLY A 117 -17.12 0.22 -8.76
C GLY A 117 -16.20 -0.91 -8.30
N ILE A 118 -14.88 -0.70 -8.33
CA ILE A 118 -13.88 -1.70 -7.94
C ILE A 118 -13.60 -1.56 -6.43
N ASN A 119 -13.57 -2.70 -5.72
CA ASN A 119 -13.16 -2.75 -4.32
C ASN A 119 -11.66 -2.53 -4.19
N THR A 120 -11.27 -1.69 -3.23
CA THR A 120 -9.89 -1.26 -2.99
C THR A 120 -9.40 -1.71 -1.62
N CYS A 121 -8.20 -2.25 -1.58
CA CYS A 121 -7.54 -2.69 -0.36
C CYS A 121 -6.13 -2.10 -0.29
N LEU A 122 -5.79 -1.54 0.86
CA LEU A 122 -4.45 -1.03 1.14
C LEU A 122 -3.73 -1.94 2.12
N ASP A 123 -2.58 -2.47 1.73
CA ASP A 123 -1.70 -3.25 2.59
C ASP A 123 -0.55 -2.36 3.08
N THR A 124 -0.50 -2.13 4.39
CA THR A 124 0.43 -1.15 4.99
C THR A 124 0.74 -1.46 6.44
N SER A 125 1.95 -1.09 6.87
CA SER A 125 2.29 -0.96 8.29
C SER A 125 1.94 0.42 8.86
N ALA A 126 1.54 1.36 8.01
CA ALA A 126 1.31 2.77 8.35
C ALA A 126 2.52 3.49 8.97
N GLN A 127 3.74 3.02 8.73
CA GLN A 127 4.94 3.64 9.32
C GLN A 127 5.06 5.15 9.03
N PRO A 128 4.68 5.69 7.85
CA PRO A 128 4.72 7.14 7.59
C PRO A 128 3.63 7.95 8.29
N PHE A 129 2.65 7.33 8.94
CA PHE A 129 1.48 8.01 9.48
C PHE A 129 1.84 9.06 10.55
N ARG A 130 1.11 10.17 10.50
CA ARG A 130 1.12 11.24 11.51
C ARG A 130 -0.18 12.01 11.39
N ARG A 131 -0.77 12.42 12.52
CA ARG A 131 -2.05 13.17 12.56
C ARG A 131 -1.89 14.68 12.32
N THR A 132 -0.89 15.11 11.55
CA THR A 132 -0.63 16.53 11.29
C THR A 132 -0.06 16.77 9.90
N GLY A 133 -0.32 17.98 9.39
CA GLY A 133 0.26 18.48 8.15
C GLY A 133 -0.27 17.79 6.89
N ALA A 134 0.32 18.12 5.76
CA ALA A 134 -0.12 17.70 4.43
C ALA A 134 -0.23 16.17 4.24
N PHE A 135 0.55 15.38 4.98
CA PHE A 135 0.43 13.93 4.91
C PHE A 135 -0.92 13.46 5.48
N PHE A 136 -1.36 14.06 6.60
CA PHE A 136 -2.62 13.66 7.23
C PHE A 136 -3.83 14.02 6.34
N GLU A 137 -3.83 15.21 5.73
CA GLU A 137 -4.87 15.61 4.78
C GLU A 137 -4.96 14.63 3.60
N LYS A 138 -3.82 14.20 3.07
CA LYS A 138 -3.75 13.18 2.02
C LYS A 138 -4.21 11.82 2.51
N PHE A 139 -3.89 11.45 3.74
CA PHE A 139 -4.34 10.18 4.31
C PHE A 139 -5.86 10.15 4.48
N GLU A 140 -6.46 11.24 4.98
CA GLU A 140 -7.93 11.37 5.07
C GLU A 140 -8.58 11.28 3.68
N GLU A 141 -7.99 11.93 2.68
CA GLU A 141 -8.48 11.83 1.29
C GLU A 141 -8.39 10.39 0.77
N LEU A 142 -7.27 9.69 0.97
CA LEU A 142 -7.09 8.30 0.58
C LEU A 142 -8.13 7.39 1.24
N MET A 143 -8.46 7.62 2.52
CA MET A 143 -9.45 6.82 3.24
C MET A 143 -10.86 6.89 2.63
N LYS A 144 -11.21 7.94 1.92
CA LYS A 144 -12.49 8.03 1.19
C LYS A 144 -12.61 6.98 0.08
N TYR A 145 -11.48 6.58 -0.49
CA TYR A 145 -11.42 5.63 -1.62
C TYR A 145 -10.89 4.25 -1.24
N THR A 146 -10.60 4.01 0.05
CA THR A 146 -10.11 2.72 0.56
C THR A 146 -11.25 1.97 1.24
N ASP A 147 -11.55 0.74 0.80
CA ASP A 147 -12.60 -0.07 1.42
C ASP A 147 -12.09 -0.89 2.62
N LEU A 148 -10.86 -1.37 2.56
CA LEU A 148 -10.24 -2.20 3.58
C LEU A 148 -8.75 -1.87 3.71
N LEU A 149 -8.22 -1.95 4.93
CA LEU A 149 -6.77 -2.01 5.14
C LEU A 149 -6.38 -3.39 5.68
N LEU A 150 -5.33 -3.97 5.09
CA LEU A 150 -4.52 -4.99 5.73
C LEU A 150 -3.46 -4.26 6.54
N PHE A 151 -3.61 -4.30 7.84
CA PHE A 151 -2.85 -3.43 8.74
C PHE A 151 -1.84 -4.24 9.56
N ASP A 152 -0.57 -4.05 9.27
CA ASP A 152 0.51 -4.82 9.88
C ASP A 152 0.99 -4.20 11.20
N ILE A 153 0.77 -4.87 12.32
CA ILE A 153 1.44 -4.59 13.60
C ILE A 153 2.58 -5.59 13.75
N LYS A 154 3.82 -5.14 13.55
CA LYS A 154 4.99 -6.02 13.54
C LYS A 154 5.41 -6.49 14.93
N HIS A 155 5.19 -5.67 15.95
CA HIS A 155 5.31 -5.97 17.37
C HIS A 155 4.52 -4.93 18.17
N ILE A 156 3.89 -5.33 19.27
CA ILE A 156 3.10 -4.40 20.09
C ILE A 156 4.00 -3.55 21.03
N ASP A 157 5.05 -4.14 21.58
CA ASP A 157 6.05 -3.43 22.36
C ASP A 157 6.94 -2.57 21.45
N SER A 158 7.15 -1.30 21.84
CA SER A 158 7.84 -0.31 21.01
C SER A 158 9.34 -0.57 20.86
N ASP A 159 9.99 -1.04 21.92
CA ASP A 159 11.42 -1.31 21.89
C ASP A 159 11.74 -2.58 21.10
N GLU A 160 10.92 -3.62 21.25
CA GLU A 160 11.02 -4.84 20.43
C GLU A 160 10.67 -4.56 18.97
N HIS A 161 9.65 -3.72 18.72
CA HIS A 161 9.35 -3.25 17.37
C HIS A 161 10.56 -2.55 16.74
N LYS A 162 11.25 -1.68 17.51
CA LYS A 162 12.44 -0.98 17.02
C LYS A 162 13.60 -1.95 16.73
N LYS A 163 13.83 -2.95 17.57
CA LYS A 163 14.83 -4.00 17.33
C LYS A 163 14.52 -4.82 16.08
N LEU A 164 13.23 -5.05 15.82
CA LEU A 164 12.75 -5.88 14.72
C LEU A 164 12.75 -5.14 13.38
N THR A 165 12.42 -3.84 13.37
CA THR A 165 12.10 -3.07 12.15
C THR A 165 12.99 -1.85 11.93
N GLY A 166 13.72 -1.40 12.96
CA GLY A 166 14.48 -0.16 12.98
C GLY A 166 13.67 1.08 13.43
N TRP A 167 12.37 0.94 13.71
CA TRP A 167 11.47 2.05 14.06
C TRP A 167 10.61 1.70 15.28
N THR A 168 10.21 2.70 16.08
CA THR A 168 9.17 2.55 17.08
C THR A 168 7.80 2.39 16.42
N ASN A 169 6.79 1.96 17.16
CA ASN A 169 5.44 1.71 16.65
C ASN A 169 4.40 2.76 17.07
N ASP A 170 4.81 3.85 17.73
CA ASP A 170 3.88 4.84 18.28
C ASP A 170 2.91 5.40 17.23
N ASN A 171 3.44 5.78 16.07
CA ASN A 171 2.67 6.29 14.95
C ASN A 171 1.79 5.21 14.29
N ILE A 172 2.23 3.97 14.30
CA ILE A 172 1.46 2.83 13.77
C ILE A 172 0.24 2.57 14.67
N LEU A 173 0.44 2.51 15.98
CA LEU A 173 -0.65 2.35 16.95
C LEU A 173 -1.58 3.56 16.96
N ASP A 174 -1.06 4.78 16.77
CA ASP A 174 -1.87 5.98 16.62
C ASP A 174 -2.74 5.92 15.35
N CYS A 175 -2.19 5.41 14.24
CA CYS A 175 -2.95 5.16 13.01
C CYS A 175 -4.08 4.14 13.24
N ALA A 176 -3.81 3.04 13.94
CA ALA A 176 -4.82 2.03 14.25
C ALA A 176 -5.98 2.63 15.07
N ARG A 177 -5.68 3.47 16.08
CA ARG A 177 -6.69 4.19 16.87
C ARG A 177 -7.50 5.13 15.98
N TYR A 178 -6.84 5.92 15.14
CA TYR A 178 -7.52 6.83 14.22
C TYR A 178 -8.47 6.08 13.27
N LEU A 179 -8.01 4.97 12.68
CA LEU A 179 -8.86 4.15 11.80
C LEU A 179 -10.09 3.59 12.54
N SER A 180 -9.94 3.21 13.83
CA SER A 180 -11.04 2.81 14.68
C SER A 180 -11.99 3.97 14.97
N GLU A 181 -11.50 5.16 15.26
CA GLU A 181 -12.29 6.37 15.51
C GLU A 181 -13.19 6.72 14.33
N ILE A 182 -12.71 6.57 13.10
CA ILE A 182 -13.48 6.84 11.88
C ILE A 182 -14.29 5.63 11.38
N GLY A 183 -14.27 4.51 12.10
CA GLY A 183 -14.98 3.27 11.73
C GLY A 183 -14.47 2.63 10.43
N LYS A 184 -13.18 2.81 10.08
CA LYS A 184 -12.61 2.25 8.87
C LYS A 184 -12.39 0.74 9.03
N PRO A 185 -12.86 -0.12 8.10
CA PRO A 185 -12.58 -1.56 8.14
C PRO A 185 -11.09 -1.84 8.03
N ILE A 186 -10.56 -2.60 9.01
CA ILE A 186 -9.18 -3.07 9.01
C ILE A 186 -9.12 -4.56 9.35
N TRP A 187 -8.16 -5.27 8.75
CA TRP A 187 -7.73 -6.59 9.18
C TRP A 187 -6.33 -6.45 9.76
N ILE A 188 -6.21 -6.61 11.07
CA ILE A 188 -4.90 -6.59 11.71
C ILE A 188 -4.17 -7.88 11.34
N ARG A 189 -2.94 -7.73 10.88
CA ARG A 189 -2.02 -8.83 10.61
C ARG A 189 -0.82 -8.76 11.53
N HIS A 190 -0.41 -9.93 11.99
CA HIS A 190 0.79 -10.09 12.80
C HIS A 190 1.53 -11.35 12.35
N VAL A 191 2.82 -11.22 12.07
CA VAL A 191 3.65 -12.36 11.67
C VAL A 191 4.22 -13.01 12.93
N LEU A 192 3.88 -14.27 13.17
CA LEU A 192 4.43 -15.04 14.27
C LEU A 192 5.86 -15.49 13.91
N VAL A 193 6.83 -14.90 14.58
CA VAL A 193 8.25 -15.27 14.47
C VAL A 193 8.66 -15.94 15.77
N PRO A 194 9.03 -17.23 15.76
CA PRO A 194 9.39 -17.97 16.96
C PRO A 194 10.41 -17.22 17.81
N THR A 195 10.14 -17.13 19.10
CA THR A 195 10.97 -16.47 20.14
C THR A 195 11.10 -14.94 20.00
N ILE A 196 10.39 -14.32 19.05
CA ILE A 196 10.45 -12.88 18.84
C ILE A 196 9.07 -12.22 19.00
N THR A 197 8.05 -12.74 18.31
CA THR A 197 6.72 -12.13 18.27
C THR A 197 5.59 -13.07 18.68
N ASP A 198 5.91 -14.27 19.14
CA ASP A 198 4.96 -15.35 19.41
C ASP A 198 4.68 -15.58 20.92
N SER A 199 5.13 -14.65 21.79
CA SER A 199 4.84 -14.79 23.23
C SER A 199 3.39 -14.42 23.54
N ASP A 200 2.74 -15.17 24.45
CA ASP A 200 1.37 -14.90 24.89
C ASP A 200 1.21 -13.50 25.48
N GLU A 201 2.25 -12.96 26.10
CA GLU A 201 2.27 -11.58 26.66
C GLU A 201 1.99 -10.51 25.59
N TYR A 202 2.42 -10.76 24.34
CA TYR A 202 2.30 -9.80 23.25
C TYR A 202 1.07 -10.05 22.34
N LEU A 203 0.41 -11.19 22.50
CA LEU A 203 -0.75 -11.59 21.69
C LEU A 203 -2.09 -11.33 22.38
N HIS A 204 -2.09 -11.03 23.67
CA HIS A 204 -3.24 -10.73 24.54
C HIS A 204 -3.22 -9.30 25.04
#